data_3457ea651aef20a6b616dab7e31f9011
#
_entry.id   3457ea651aef20a6b616dab7e31f9011
#
_cell.length_a   1.000
_cell.length_b   1.000
_cell.length_c   1.000
_cell.angle_alpha   90.00
_cell.angle_beta   90.00
_cell.angle_gamma   90.00
#
_symmetry.space_group_name_H-M   'P 1'
#
loop_
_entity.id
_entity.type
_entity.pdbx_description
1 polymer ?
#
loop_
_entity_poly.entity_id
_entity_poly.type
_entity_poly.pdbx_seq_one_letter_code
_entity_poly.pdbx_strand_id
1 'polypeptide(L)'
;VKIVPQTTYGSTSIRPIRIGTATVFVQKASRKVREFTYSYDNDSYVAPNLTLLAEHVTGTGVVDMAYQQEPSQILWFPCSCGTLVGLTYDRPNDVVAWHRQTLSGDVKSVATIPHWDADQDSTWLVVERTINGNTVKYIEYIEKYLADSTAFFVDSGLTYNGAPATVISGLGHLEGETVSILTDGYAHPSLVVTSGSITLGKAASVVSIGLPVVSTLKTMPLEAGAADGTAQGKTMRITNVVVRFFETGPQVFYGADTIDMNEYHMRKPAMAMGAPVDLFTGDTEPLPWPEGYEVSPQVTLQHKLPLPCTILAVMPQVHTYDR
;
A
#
# COMPACT_ATOMS: atom_id res chain seq x y z
N VAL A 1 -12.95 29.90 -33.70
CA VAL A 1 -12.31 28.75 -33.02
C VAL A 1 -12.88 27.50 -33.65
N LYS A 2 -12.03 26.62 -34.19
CA LYS A 2 -12.43 25.32 -34.74
C LYS A 2 -12.20 24.26 -33.67
N ILE A 3 -13.27 23.58 -33.25
CA ILE A 3 -13.19 22.46 -32.33
C ILE A 3 -13.24 21.19 -33.17
N VAL A 4 -12.20 20.36 -33.03
CA VAL A 4 -12.09 19.07 -33.73
C VAL A 4 -11.96 17.97 -32.72
N PRO A 5 -12.83 16.92 -32.73
CA PRO A 5 -12.68 15.77 -31.86
C PRO A 5 -11.39 15.02 -32.21
N GLN A 6 -10.58 14.75 -31.20
CA GLN A 6 -9.29 14.03 -31.33
C GLN A 6 -9.41 12.55 -30.94
N THR A 7 -10.45 12.18 -30.17
CA THR A 7 -10.72 10.81 -29.73
C THR A 7 -12.22 10.60 -29.55
N THR A 8 -12.67 9.35 -29.71
CA THR A 8 -14.06 8.96 -29.49
C THR A 8 -14.37 8.62 -28.02
N TYR A 9 -13.36 8.61 -27.15
CA TYR A 9 -13.54 8.31 -25.73
C TYR A 9 -14.07 9.56 -25.02
N GLY A 10 -15.29 9.44 -24.46
CA GLY A 10 -15.84 10.48 -23.59
C GLY A 10 -15.19 10.44 -22.20
N SER A 11 -15.13 11.59 -21.51
CA SER A 11 -14.67 11.69 -20.12
C SER A 11 -15.85 11.80 -19.15
N THR A 12 -15.57 11.53 -17.87
CA THR A 12 -16.47 11.85 -16.74
C THR A 12 -16.39 13.35 -16.42
N SER A 13 -17.15 13.78 -15.40
CA SER A 13 -17.04 15.14 -14.83
C SER A 13 -15.80 15.34 -13.95
N ILE A 14 -14.99 14.28 -13.71
CA ILE A 14 -13.74 14.38 -12.96
C ILE A 14 -12.74 15.20 -13.77
N ARG A 15 -12.10 16.18 -13.12
CA ARG A 15 -11.16 17.09 -13.78
C ARG A 15 -9.96 16.31 -14.31
N PRO A 16 -9.64 16.37 -15.62
CA PRO A 16 -8.41 15.79 -16.16
C PRO A 16 -7.17 16.47 -15.57
N ILE A 17 -6.10 15.71 -15.40
CA ILE A 17 -4.83 16.20 -14.87
C ILE A 17 -3.75 16.08 -15.94
N ARG A 18 -3.03 17.18 -16.15
CA ARG A 18 -1.87 17.19 -17.05
C ARG A 18 -0.61 16.80 -16.29
N ILE A 19 0.12 15.84 -16.82
CA ILE A 19 1.41 15.36 -16.29
C ILE A 19 2.42 15.39 -17.43
N GLY A 20 3.35 16.33 -17.38
CA GLY A 20 4.30 16.55 -18.46
C GLY A 20 3.59 16.85 -19.79
N THR A 21 3.79 16.01 -20.79
CA THR A 21 3.19 16.11 -22.13
C THR A 21 1.85 15.38 -22.26
N ALA A 22 1.49 14.54 -21.29
CA ALA A 22 0.27 13.75 -21.30
C ALA A 22 -0.82 14.38 -20.43
N THR A 23 -2.08 14.08 -20.73
CA THR A 23 -3.22 14.41 -19.89
C THR A 23 -3.93 13.12 -19.48
N VAL A 24 -4.00 12.86 -18.20
CA VAL A 24 -4.72 11.71 -17.66
C VAL A 24 -6.17 12.09 -17.41
N PHE A 25 -7.09 11.26 -17.85
CA PHE A 25 -8.52 11.44 -17.64
C PHE A 25 -9.25 10.13 -17.37
N VAL A 26 -10.39 10.22 -16.70
CA VAL A 26 -11.27 9.08 -16.43
C VAL A 26 -12.33 8.99 -17.52
N GLN A 27 -12.44 7.83 -18.18
CA GLN A 27 -13.40 7.58 -19.25
C GLN A 27 -14.84 7.61 -18.72
N LYS A 28 -15.80 7.93 -19.58
CA LYS A 28 -17.24 8.15 -19.30
C LYS A 28 -17.90 7.16 -18.32
N ALA A 29 -17.50 5.90 -18.32
CA ALA A 29 -18.05 4.88 -17.40
C ALA A 29 -17.37 4.85 -16.03
N SER A 30 -16.46 5.79 -15.72
CA SER A 30 -15.69 5.91 -14.48
C SER A 30 -14.77 4.73 -14.13
N ARG A 31 -14.64 3.71 -14.99
CA ARG A 31 -13.88 2.47 -14.70
C ARG A 31 -12.52 2.42 -15.37
N LYS A 32 -12.29 3.23 -16.38
CA LYS A 32 -11.05 3.22 -17.16
C LYS A 32 -10.35 4.57 -17.06
N VAL A 33 -9.08 4.52 -16.75
CA VAL A 33 -8.18 5.68 -16.74
C VAL A 33 -7.38 5.65 -18.03
N ARG A 34 -7.36 6.77 -18.73
CA ARG A 34 -6.67 6.91 -19.99
C ARG A 34 -5.66 8.03 -19.96
N GLU A 35 -4.60 7.84 -20.70
CA GLU A 35 -3.59 8.84 -20.99
C GLU A 35 -3.87 9.44 -22.37
N PHE A 36 -4.02 10.75 -22.46
CA PHE A 36 -4.18 11.46 -23.71
C PHE A 36 -2.85 12.13 -24.07
N THR A 37 -2.22 11.66 -25.12
CA THR A 37 -0.91 12.13 -25.57
C THR A 37 -0.82 12.18 -27.09
N TYR A 38 0.05 13.03 -27.61
CA TYR A 38 0.33 13.07 -29.04
C TYR A 38 1.31 11.96 -29.41
N SER A 39 0.98 11.20 -30.45
CA SER A 39 1.86 10.18 -31.04
C SER A 39 2.40 10.70 -32.37
N TYR A 40 3.71 10.83 -32.44
CA TYR A 40 4.39 11.25 -33.66
C TYR A 40 4.24 10.21 -34.78
N ASP A 41 4.30 8.92 -34.44
CA ASP A 41 4.19 7.83 -35.41
C ASP A 41 2.83 7.79 -36.11
N ASN A 42 1.77 8.19 -35.40
CA ASN A 42 0.41 8.21 -35.93
C ASN A 42 -0.01 9.61 -36.40
N ASP A 43 0.85 10.63 -36.24
CA ASP A 43 0.54 12.04 -36.47
C ASP A 43 -0.84 12.44 -35.89
N SER A 44 -1.14 11.94 -34.70
CA SER A 44 -2.45 12.14 -34.08
C SER A 44 -2.39 11.97 -32.55
N TYR A 45 -3.45 12.42 -31.87
CA TYR A 45 -3.62 12.15 -30.46
C TYR A 45 -4.14 10.75 -30.24
N VAL A 46 -3.53 10.02 -29.30
CA VAL A 46 -3.91 8.68 -28.87
C VAL A 46 -4.33 8.69 -27.41
N ALA A 47 -5.15 7.72 -27.03
CA ALA A 47 -5.63 7.60 -25.65
C ALA A 47 -5.51 6.16 -25.13
N PRO A 48 -4.27 5.65 -24.89
CA PRO A 48 -4.05 4.32 -24.34
C PRO A 48 -4.74 4.14 -22.99
N ASN A 49 -5.14 2.90 -22.73
CA ASN A 49 -5.80 2.51 -21.49
C ASN A 49 -4.75 2.13 -20.43
N LEU A 50 -4.61 2.92 -19.37
CA LEU A 50 -3.70 2.65 -18.25
C LEU A 50 -4.20 1.55 -17.32
N THR A 51 -5.52 1.27 -17.34
CA THR A 51 -6.14 0.23 -16.48
C THR A 51 -6.27 -1.12 -17.17
N LEU A 52 -5.64 -1.35 -18.34
CA LEU A 52 -5.85 -2.56 -19.14
C LEU A 52 -5.58 -3.85 -18.34
N LEU A 53 -4.51 -3.89 -17.57
CA LEU A 53 -4.14 -5.04 -16.73
C LEU A 53 -4.66 -4.92 -15.27
N ALA A 54 -5.31 -3.80 -14.94
CA ALA A 54 -5.77 -3.47 -13.59
C ALA A 54 -7.27 -3.10 -13.53
N GLU A 55 -8.09 -3.60 -14.45
CA GLU A 55 -9.54 -3.29 -14.49
C GLU A 55 -10.27 -3.67 -13.20
N HIS A 56 -9.78 -4.70 -12.49
CA HIS A 56 -10.32 -5.14 -11.20
C HIS A 56 -10.05 -4.15 -10.06
N VAL A 57 -9.09 -3.22 -10.23
CA VAL A 57 -8.74 -2.22 -9.21
C VAL A 57 -9.71 -1.05 -9.24
N THR A 58 -10.10 -0.60 -10.44
CA THR A 58 -11.01 0.53 -10.67
C THR A 58 -12.44 0.10 -11.03
N GLY A 59 -12.75 -1.19 -10.94
CA GLY A 59 -13.99 -1.80 -11.43
C GLY A 59 -15.28 -1.25 -10.81
N THR A 60 -15.23 -0.73 -9.59
CA THR A 60 -16.36 -0.09 -8.91
C THR A 60 -16.62 1.35 -9.37
N GLY A 61 -15.65 1.95 -10.05
CA GLY A 61 -15.73 3.31 -10.58
C GLY A 61 -15.00 4.35 -9.73
N VAL A 62 -14.26 5.21 -10.41
CA VAL A 62 -13.51 6.33 -9.84
C VAL A 62 -14.46 7.50 -9.59
N VAL A 63 -14.34 8.16 -8.44
CA VAL A 63 -15.19 9.31 -8.05
C VAL A 63 -14.43 10.63 -8.04
N ASP A 64 -13.11 10.60 -7.83
CA ASP A 64 -12.25 11.79 -7.78
C ASP A 64 -10.83 11.44 -8.23
N MET A 65 -9.99 12.43 -8.47
CA MET A 65 -8.59 12.23 -8.88
C MET A 65 -7.70 13.39 -8.44
N ALA A 66 -6.56 13.07 -7.82
CA ALA A 66 -5.51 14.05 -7.51
C ALA A 66 -4.13 13.50 -7.89
N TYR A 67 -3.17 14.39 -8.12
CA TYR A 67 -1.80 14.03 -8.50
C TYR A 67 -0.81 14.55 -7.48
N GLN A 68 -0.03 13.64 -6.94
CA GLN A 68 1.13 13.88 -6.10
C GLN A 68 2.40 13.81 -6.95
N GLN A 69 3.27 14.78 -6.84
CA GLN A 69 4.53 14.85 -7.59
C GLN A 69 5.71 14.34 -6.77
N GLU A 70 5.78 14.78 -5.52
CA GLU A 70 6.87 14.46 -4.59
C GLU A 70 6.34 13.74 -3.33
N PRO A 71 7.07 12.77 -2.77
CA PRO A 71 8.39 12.24 -3.20
C PRO A 71 8.31 11.26 -4.36
N SER A 72 7.12 10.84 -4.74
CA SER A 72 6.87 9.88 -5.83
C SER A 72 5.69 10.33 -6.65
N GLN A 73 5.77 10.13 -7.97
CA GLN A 73 4.70 10.49 -8.90
C GLN A 73 3.53 9.50 -8.78
N ILE A 74 2.51 9.89 -8.03
CA ILE A 74 1.34 9.05 -7.78
C ILE A 74 0.07 9.80 -8.13
N LEU A 75 -0.78 9.17 -8.92
CA LEU A 75 -2.16 9.57 -9.11
C LEU A 75 -3.04 8.83 -8.11
N TRP A 76 -3.81 9.56 -7.33
CA TRP A 76 -4.71 9.02 -6.33
C TRP A 76 -6.15 9.04 -6.84
N PHE A 77 -6.86 7.92 -6.64
CA PHE A 77 -8.23 7.71 -7.11
C PHE A 77 -9.08 7.10 -5.99
N PRO A 78 -9.92 7.87 -5.31
CA PRO A 78 -11.02 7.31 -4.55
C PRO A 78 -11.98 6.56 -5.47
N CYS A 79 -12.36 5.35 -5.09
CA CYS A 79 -13.36 4.56 -5.79
C CYS A 79 -14.71 4.62 -5.11
N SER A 80 -15.79 4.35 -5.84
CA SER A 80 -17.16 4.41 -5.29
C SER A 80 -17.43 3.40 -4.16
N CYS A 81 -16.60 2.35 -4.04
CA CYS A 81 -16.62 1.42 -2.92
C CYS A 81 -15.86 1.91 -1.68
N GLY A 82 -15.34 3.14 -1.68
CA GLY A 82 -14.58 3.70 -0.58
C GLY A 82 -13.07 3.41 -0.61
N THR A 83 -12.61 2.49 -1.44
CA THR A 83 -11.17 2.16 -1.54
C THR A 83 -10.39 3.31 -2.18
N LEU A 84 -9.26 3.67 -1.61
CA LEU A 84 -8.28 4.55 -2.22
C LEU A 84 -7.34 3.72 -3.11
N VAL A 85 -7.19 4.12 -4.34
CA VAL A 85 -6.31 3.49 -5.32
C VAL A 85 -5.23 4.46 -5.72
N GLY A 86 -3.98 3.99 -5.80
CA GLY A 86 -2.85 4.75 -6.32
C GLY A 86 -2.34 4.16 -7.64
N LEU A 87 -1.93 5.04 -8.52
CA LEU A 87 -1.21 4.71 -9.74
C LEU A 87 0.15 5.42 -9.71
N THR A 88 1.22 4.66 -9.52
CA THR A 88 2.57 5.18 -9.77
C THR A 88 2.75 5.34 -11.27
N TYR A 89 2.98 6.59 -11.69
CA TYR A 89 3.01 6.95 -13.09
C TYR A 89 4.28 7.74 -13.42
N ASP A 90 5.26 7.03 -13.98
CA ASP A 90 6.55 7.60 -14.41
C ASP A 90 6.86 7.10 -15.83
N ARG A 91 6.44 7.86 -16.83
CA ARG A 91 6.61 7.50 -18.25
C ARG A 91 8.06 7.47 -18.72
N PRO A 92 8.94 8.38 -18.34
CA PRO A 92 10.35 8.31 -18.70
C PRO A 92 11.02 6.99 -18.30
N ASN A 93 10.58 6.39 -17.19
CA ASN A 93 11.09 5.11 -16.69
C ASN A 93 10.15 3.92 -16.99
N ASP A 94 9.13 4.13 -17.80
CA ASP A 94 8.14 3.13 -18.22
C ASP A 94 7.39 2.45 -17.06
N VAL A 95 7.18 3.20 -15.97
CA VAL A 95 6.48 2.71 -14.77
C VAL A 95 5.00 3.11 -14.81
N VAL A 96 4.15 2.10 -14.84
CA VAL A 96 2.68 2.22 -14.70
C VAL A 96 2.22 1.12 -13.75
N ALA A 97 2.18 1.41 -12.46
CA ALA A 97 1.92 0.42 -11.42
C ALA A 97 0.75 0.81 -10.52
N TRP A 98 -0.25 -0.07 -10.44
CA TRP A 98 -1.44 0.13 -9.63
C TRP A 98 -1.31 -0.52 -8.26
N HIS A 99 -1.77 0.18 -7.23
CA HIS A 99 -1.86 -0.35 -5.87
C HIS A 99 -3.14 0.12 -5.18
N ARG A 100 -3.54 -0.60 -4.13
CA ARG A 100 -4.66 -0.24 -3.27
C ARG A 100 -4.14 0.16 -1.90
N GLN A 101 -4.74 1.20 -1.33
CA GLN A 101 -4.59 1.54 0.08
C GLN A 101 -5.82 1.05 0.84
N THR A 102 -5.60 0.10 1.73
CA THR A 102 -6.67 -0.43 2.58
C THR A 102 -6.76 0.43 3.84
N LEU A 103 -7.82 1.21 3.94
CA LEU A 103 -8.14 2.05 5.08
C LEU A 103 -9.33 1.46 5.85
N SER A 104 -9.39 1.72 7.15
CA SER A 104 -10.55 1.37 7.97
C SER A 104 -11.68 2.42 7.82
N GLY A 105 -12.07 2.67 6.58
CA GLY A 105 -13.10 3.64 6.21
C GLY A 105 -13.17 3.88 4.71
N ASP A 106 -14.16 4.64 4.29
CA ASP A 106 -14.43 4.95 2.89
C ASP A 106 -13.85 6.31 2.51
N VAL A 107 -12.95 6.37 1.56
CA VAL A 107 -12.44 7.63 1.00
C VAL A 107 -13.45 8.20 0.02
N LYS A 108 -13.90 9.43 0.28
CA LYS A 108 -14.93 10.10 -0.53
C LYS A 108 -14.36 11.14 -1.49
N SER A 109 -13.23 11.76 -1.14
CA SER A 109 -12.56 12.78 -1.97
C SER A 109 -11.08 12.83 -1.67
N VAL A 110 -10.30 13.33 -2.62
CA VAL A 110 -8.84 13.50 -2.52
C VAL A 110 -8.42 14.85 -3.07
N ALA A 111 -7.44 15.47 -2.43
CA ALA A 111 -6.79 16.68 -2.94
C ALA A 111 -5.30 16.66 -2.59
N THR A 112 -4.45 17.06 -3.50
CA THR A 112 -3.01 17.16 -3.27
C THR A 112 -2.60 18.62 -3.36
N ILE A 113 -1.84 19.08 -2.37
CA ILE A 113 -1.29 20.42 -2.26
C ILE A 113 0.18 20.33 -1.86
N PRO A 114 1.05 21.28 -2.23
CA PRO A 114 2.41 21.33 -1.73
C PRO A 114 2.42 21.40 -0.19
N HIS A 115 3.32 20.64 0.44
CA HIS A 115 3.50 20.70 1.88
C HIS A 115 4.10 22.04 2.29
N TRP A 116 3.82 22.49 3.51
CA TRP A 116 4.23 23.81 4.01
C TRP A 116 5.75 24.00 4.05
N ASP A 117 6.54 22.94 4.23
CA ASP A 117 8.02 22.95 4.19
C ASP A 117 8.59 22.75 2.78
N ALA A 118 7.73 22.59 1.76
CA ALA A 118 8.05 22.48 0.33
C ALA A 118 9.00 21.34 -0.05
N ASP A 119 9.16 20.32 0.80
CA ASP A 119 10.00 19.16 0.50
C ASP A 119 9.20 17.99 -0.12
N GLN A 120 7.87 18.03 -0.06
CA GLN A 120 6.96 17.05 -0.66
C GLN A 120 5.55 17.63 -0.86
N ASP A 121 4.68 16.84 -1.45
CA ASP A 121 3.25 17.12 -1.53
C ASP A 121 2.50 16.47 -0.37
N SER A 122 1.46 17.14 0.12
CA SER A 122 0.50 16.60 1.08
C SER A 122 -0.76 16.16 0.36
N THR A 123 -1.09 14.88 0.45
CA THR A 123 -2.33 14.33 -0.10
C THR A 123 -3.38 14.25 1.00
N TRP A 124 -4.42 15.06 0.85
CA TRP A 124 -5.54 15.19 1.80
C TRP A 124 -6.72 14.34 1.36
N LEU A 125 -7.36 13.70 2.33
CA LEU A 125 -8.46 12.77 2.13
C LEU A 125 -9.67 13.19 2.98
N VAL A 126 -10.85 13.03 2.44
CA VAL A 126 -12.09 12.99 3.24
C VAL A 126 -12.46 11.53 3.43
N VAL A 127 -12.37 11.05 4.66
CA VAL A 127 -12.63 9.65 5.00
C VAL A 127 -13.86 9.53 5.86
N GLU A 128 -14.80 8.68 5.49
CA GLU A 128 -16.00 8.34 6.26
C GLU A 128 -15.73 7.04 7.02
N ARG A 129 -15.81 7.10 8.35
CA ARG A 129 -15.49 5.99 9.25
C ARG A 129 -16.65 5.67 10.16
N THR A 130 -16.74 4.40 10.58
CA THR A 130 -17.64 3.98 11.66
C THR A 130 -16.80 3.80 12.92
N ILE A 131 -16.95 4.72 13.87
CA ILE A 131 -16.23 4.71 15.16
C ILE A 131 -17.27 4.56 16.27
N ASN A 132 -17.07 3.56 17.12
CA ASN A 132 -18.01 3.25 18.23
C ASN A 132 -19.47 3.23 17.75
N GLY A 133 -19.74 2.62 16.59
CA GLY A 133 -21.07 2.50 15.98
C GLY A 133 -21.63 3.77 15.34
N ASN A 134 -20.91 4.89 15.35
CA ASN A 134 -21.32 6.15 14.73
C ASN A 134 -20.56 6.40 13.41
N THR A 135 -21.26 6.81 12.38
CA THR A 135 -20.65 7.23 11.11
C THR A 135 -20.19 8.69 11.24
N VAL A 136 -18.89 8.90 11.06
CA VAL A 136 -18.21 10.20 11.16
C VAL A 136 -17.35 10.45 9.93
N LYS A 137 -17.10 11.72 9.62
CA LYS A 137 -16.22 12.11 8.51
C LYS A 137 -15.03 12.87 9.07
N TYR A 138 -13.86 12.45 8.68
CA TYR A 138 -12.60 13.09 9.04
C TYR A 138 -11.90 13.64 7.80
N ILE A 139 -11.20 14.74 7.99
CA ILE A 139 -10.22 15.25 7.02
C ILE A 139 -8.87 14.78 7.51
N GLU A 140 -8.23 13.93 6.74
CA GLU A 140 -6.96 13.30 7.07
C GLU A 140 -5.96 13.58 5.94
N TYR A 141 -4.68 13.41 6.19
CA TYR A 141 -3.65 13.51 5.16
C TYR A 141 -2.70 12.32 5.25
N ILE A 142 -2.12 11.97 4.11
CA ILE A 142 -1.05 10.96 4.09
C ILE A 142 0.21 11.62 4.64
N GLU A 143 0.72 11.05 5.75
CA GLU A 143 1.89 11.55 6.46
C GLU A 143 3.14 11.46 5.56
N LYS A 144 4.13 12.27 5.88
CA LYS A 144 5.42 12.29 5.23
C LYS A 144 6.06 10.90 5.25
N TYR A 145 6.54 10.45 4.10
CA TYR A 145 7.29 9.21 4.04
C TYR A 145 8.61 9.35 4.83
N LEU A 146 8.77 8.50 5.83
CA LEU A 146 9.98 8.38 6.62
C LEU A 146 10.58 6.99 6.38
N ALA A 147 11.87 6.94 6.06
CA ALA A 147 12.62 5.71 5.83
C ALA A 147 13.54 5.40 7.02
N ASP A 148 12.99 5.40 8.22
CA ASP A 148 13.74 5.15 9.45
C ASP A 148 12.92 4.36 10.49
N SER A 149 13.53 4.02 11.60
CA SER A 149 12.89 3.28 12.69
C SER A 149 11.78 4.04 13.44
N THR A 150 11.60 5.33 13.15
CA THR A 150 10.50 6.15 13.69
C THR A 150 9.31 6.19 12.75
N ALA A 151 9.47 5.69 11.52
CA ALA A 151 8.37 5.56 10.57
C ALA A 151 7.27 4.66 11.13
N PHE A 152 6.03 5.11 10.99
CA PHE A 152 4.87 4.37 11.46
C PHE A 152 3.82 4.22 10.35
N PHE A 153 3.17 3.07 10.36
CA PHE A 153 2.16 2.72 9.38
C PHE A 153 0.86 2.37 10.11
N VAL A 154 0.06 3.38 10.35
CA VAL A 154 -1.26 3.30 10.99
C VAL A 154 -2.26 4.13 10.19
N ASP A 155 -3.53 3.82 10.34
CA ASP A 155 -4.62 4.56 9.73
C ASP A 155 -5.29 5.47 10.77
N SER A 156 -5.71 6.68 10.39
CA SER A 156 -6.26 7.71 11.30
C SER A 156 -5.37 7.97 12.52
N GLY A 157 -4.05 8.06 12.28
CA GLY A 157 -3.05 8.09 13.33
C GLY A 157 -2.82 9.46 13.94
N LEU A 158 -2.34 9.46 15.19
CA LEU A 158 -1.77 10.61 15.88
C LEU A 158 -0.44 10.24 16.52
N THR A 159 0.48 11.21 16.58
CA THR A 159 1.78 11.05 17.22
C THR A 159 1.88 11.94 18.44
N TYR A 160 2.13 11.33 19.60
CA TYR A 160 2.61 12.02 20.79
C TYR A 160 4.13 12.13 20.73
N ASN A 161 4.65 13.31 20.97
CA ASN A 161 6.09 13.55 21.09
C ASN A 161 6.32 14.50 22.29
N GLY A 162 6.91 13.99 23.37
CA GLY A 162 7.05 14.76 24.60
C GLY A 162 7.82 14.04 25.70
N ALA A 163 7.64 14.49 26.94
CA ALA A 163 8.23 13.82 28.08
C ALA A 163 7.71 12.38 28.20
N PRO A 164 8.54 11.41 28.71
CA PRO A 164 8.09 10.03 28.84
C PRO A 164 6.78 9.92 29.61
N ALA A 165 5.75 9.37 28.98
CA ALA A 165 4.41 9.21 29.54
C ALA A 165 3.91 7.77 29.39
N THR A 166 3.09 7.32 30.34
CA THR A 166 2.39 6.04 30.27
C THR A 166 0.94 6.20 29.82
N VAL A 167 0.33 7.38 30.04
CA VAL A 167 -1.04 7.66 29.60
C VAL A 167 -0.96 8.63 28.44
N ILE A 168 -1.52 8.21 27.29
CA ILE A 168 -1.60 9.05 26.10
C ILE A 168 -3.07 9.36 25.85
N SER A 169 -3.37 10.65 25.79
CA SER A 169 -4.73 11.19 25.59
C SER A 169 -4.88 11.88 24.24
N GLY A 170 -6.08 12.37 23.93
CA GLY A 170 -6.38 13.03 22.66
C GLY A 170 -6.91 12.06 21.57
N LEU A 171 -7.21 10.83 21.94
CA LEU A 171 -7.66 9.76 21.03
C LEU A 171 -9.20 9.64 20.93
N GLY A 172 -9.95 10.70 21.28
CA GLY A 172 -11.41 10.65 21.26
C GLY A 172 -12.02 10.32 19.88
N HIS A 173 -11.28 10.56 18.79
CA HIS A 173 -11.70 10.19 17.43
C HIS A 173 -11.61 8.67 17.17
N LEU A 174 -10.95 7.89 18.03
CA LEU A 174 -10.83 6.44 17.97
C LEU A 174 -11.46 5.75 19.18
N GLU A 175 -12.40 6.40 19.87
CA GLU A 175 -13.04 5.84 21.07
C GLU A 175 -13.66 4.47 20.82
N GLY A 176 -13.32 3.49 21.68
CA GLY A 176 -13.79 2.11 21.58
C GLY A 176 -13.07 1.24 20.56
N GLU A 177 -12.19 1.81 19.73
CA GLU A 177 -11.45 1.06 18.71
C GLU A 177 -10.17 0.43 19.28
N THR A 178 -9.78 -0.73 18.69
CA THR A 178 -8.50 -1.38 18.96
C THR A 178 -7.43 -0.75 18.08
N VAL A 179 -6.41 -0.15 18.70
CA VAL A 179 -5.37 0.60 17.99
C VAL A 179 -4.04 -0.14 17.97
N SER A 180 -3.31 0.05 16.87
CA SER A 180 -1.88 -0.29 16.73
C SER A 180 -1.04 0.85 17.28
N ILE A 181 0.05 0.51 17.96
CA ILE A 181 0.85 1.46 18.73
C ILE A 181 2.33 1.21 18.45
N LEU A 182 3.05 2.27 18.10
CA LEU A 182 4.51 2.29 18.01
C LEU A 182 5.05 3.19 19.11
N THR A 183 5.91 2.67 19.98
CA THR A 183 6.50 3.37 21.11
C THR A 183 8.02 3.40 20.99
N ASP A 184 8.64 4.57 20.80
CA ASP A 184 10.10 4.73 20.66
C ASP A 184 10.71 3.69 19.69
N GLY A 185 10.05 3.43 18.52
CA GLY A 185 10.47 2.45 17.51
C GLY A 185 10.11 0.98 17.83
N TYR A 186 9.43 0.71 18.91
CA TYR A 186 8.97 -0.63 19.29
C TYR A 186 7.47 -0.79 19.09
N ALA A 187 7.04 -1.85 18.41
CA ALA A 187 5.62 -2.17 18.27
C ALA A 187 5.07 -2.69 19.61
N HIS A 188 4.22 -1.88 20.24
CA HIS A 188 3.52 -2.24 21.48
C HIS A 188 2.30 -3.12 21.16
N PRO A 189 1.92 -4.04 22.05
CA PRO A 189 0.65 -4.77 21.91
C PRO A 189 -0.54 -3.81 21.72
N SER A 190 -1.50 -4.20 20.90
CA SER A 190 -2.70 -3.39 20.64
C SER A 190 -3.49 -3.16 21.92
N LEU A 191 -4.07 -1.96 22.06
CA LEU A 191 -4.92 -1.55 23.18
C LEU A 191 -6.24 -1.00 22.64
N VAL A 192 -7.26 -1.00 23.49
CA VAL A 192 -8.56 -0.36 23.21
C VAL A 192 -8.55 1.06 23.77
N VAL A 193 -8.97 2.03 22.97
CA VAL A 193 -9.11 3.42 23.42
C VAL A 193 -10.33 3.51 24.36
N THR A 194 -10.11 4.08 25.54
CA THR A 194 -11.15 4.26 26.55
C THR A 194 -11.08 5.69 27.12
N SER A 195 -12.19 6.40 27.08
CA SER A 195 -12.27 7.80 27.51
C SER A 195 -11.25 8.69 26.79
N GLY A 196 -11.06 8.47 25.49
CA GLY A 196 -10.13 9.22 24.64
C GLY A 196 -8.65 9.00 24.98
N SER A 197 -8.28 7.92 25.67
CA SER A 197 -6.93 7.65 26.10
C SER A 197 -6.57 6.16 26.07
N ILE A 198 -5.26 5.87 26.09
CA ILE A 198 -4.69 4.53 26.31
C ILE A 198 -3.66 4.58 27.43
N THR A 199 -3.41 3.43 28.07
CA THR A 199 -2.37 3.29 29.10
C THR A 199 -1.34 2.28 28.66
N LEU A 200 -0.11 2.74 28.43
CA LEU A 200 1.04 1.93 28.05
C LEU A 200 1.60 1.16 29.22
N GLY A 201 2.16 -0.03 28.98
CA GLY A 201 2.86 -0.82 29.99
C GLY A 201 4.20 -0.22 30.43
N LYS A 202 4.80 0.67 29.63
CA LYS A 202 6.06 1.37 29.91
C LYS A 202 5.96 2.79 29.38
N ALA A 203 6.56 3.74 30.10
CA ALA A 203 6.62 5.14 29.65
C ALA A 203 7.44 5.25 28.35
N ALA A 204 6.94 6.04 27.39
CA ALA A 204 7.57 6.30 26.10
C ALA A 204 7.50 7.80 25.77
N SER A 205 8.45 8.28 24.97
CA SER A 205 8.59 9.69 24.58
C SER A 205 7.94 9.98 23.23
N VAL A 206 8.07 9.06 22.28
CA VAL A 206 7.45 9.15 20.95
C VAL A 206 6.48 7.99 20.80
N VAL A 207 5.19 8.28 20.66
CA VAL A 207 4.15 7.27 20.54
C VAL A 207 3.25 7.59 19.37
N SER A 208 3.26 6.74 18.34
CA SER A 208 2.35 6.83 17.21
C SER A 208 1.24 5.80 17.38
N ILE A 209 -0.01 6.25 17.28
CA ILE A 209 -1.21 5.47 17.59
C ILE A 209 -2.22 5.64 16.48
N GLY A 210 -2.82 4.57 16.01
CA GLY A 210 -3.89 4.61 15.02
C GLY A 210 -4.53 3.25 14.77
N LEU A 211 -5.46 3.19 13.84
CA LEU A 211 -6.08 1.93 13.44
C LEU A 211 -5.05 1.03 12.74
N PRO A 212 -5.13 -0.30 12.92
CA PRO A 212 -4.19 -1.22 12.34
C PRO A 212 -4.28 -1.25 10.81
N VAL A 213 -3.12 -1.29 10.16
CA VAL A 213 -3.00 -1.50 8.71
C VAL A 213 -2.33 -2.84 8.47
N VAL A 214 -2.97 -3.67 7.65
CA VAL A 214 -2.41 -4.96 7.23
C VAL A 214 -2.01 -4.85 5.77
N SER A 215 -0.70 -4.89 5.52
CA SER A 215 -0.15 -4.85 4.17
C SER A 215 0.01 -6.27 3.63
N THR A 216 -0.54 -6.54 2.45
CA THR A 216 -0.48 -7.86 1.82
C THR A 216 0.02 -7.73 0.38
N LEU A 217 1.06 -8.49 0.05
CA LEU A 217 1.55 -8.68 -1.30
C LEU A 217 1.27 -10.13 -1.69
N LYS A 218 0.61 -10.34 -2.82
CA LYS A 218 0.40 -11.66 -3.42
C LYS A 218 0.91 -11.64 -4.86
N THR A 219 1.82 -12.56 -5.19
CA THR A 219 2.34 -12.66 -6.56
C THR A 219 1.27 -13.17 -7.53
N MET A 220 1.49 -12.93 -8.81
CA MET A 220 0.79 -13.71 -9.84
C MET A 220 1.18 -15.19 -9.75
N PRO A 221 0.40 -16.12 -10.32
CA PRO A 221 0.84 -17.50 -10.48
C PRO A 221 2.23 -17.58 -11.09
N LEU A 222 3.09 -18.37 -10.47
CA LEU A 222 4.49 -18.47 -10.91
C LEU A 222 4.59 -19.17 -12.26
N GLU A 223 5.42 -18.60 -13.14
CA GLU A 223 5.79 -19.19 -14.42
C GLU A 223 7.27 -19.58 -14.38
N ALA A 224 7.55 -20.85 -14.25
CA ALA A 224 8.93 -21.34 -14.06
C ALA A 224 9.64 -21.69 -15.38
N GLY A 225 8.97 -21.61 -16.53
CA GLY A 225 9.50 -22.01 -17.81
C GLY A 225 10.08 -23.45 -17.81
N ALA A 226 9.71 -24.28 -18.74
CA ALA A 226 10.26 -25.61 -18.86
C ALA A 226 10.94 -25.76 -20.23
N ALA A 227 11.84 -26.76 -20.36
CA ALA A 227 12.55 -27.01 -21.62
C ALA A 227 11.59 -27.31 -22.80
N ASP A 228 10.38 -27.76 -22.49
CA ASP A 228 9.31 -28.12 -23.41
C ASP A 228 8.20 -27.07 -23.53
N GLY A 229 8.41 -25.85 -23.02
CA GLY A 229 7.48 -24.72 -23.13
C GLY A 229 7.06 -24.10 -21.80
N THR A 230 5.80 -23.66 -21.70
CA THR A 230 5.26 -23.03 -20.47
C THR A 230 5.09 -24.03 -19.34
N ALA A 231 5.29 -23.58 -18.11
CA ALA A 231 4.96 -24.33 -16.90
C ALA A 231 3.48 -24.20 -16.48
N GLN A 232 2.72 -23.36 -17.16
CA GLN A 232 1.29 -23.18 -16.87
C GLN A 232 0.51 -24.48 -17.11
N GLY A 233 -0.32 -24.84 -16.14
CA GLY A 233 -1.09 -26.10 -16.19
C GLY A 233 -0.33 -27.36 -15.77
N LYS A 234 0.99 -27.26 -15.55
CA LYS A 234 1.78 -28.34 -14.95
C LYS A 234 1.69 -28.29 -13.43
N THR A 235 1.90 -29.43 -12.79
CA THR A 235 2.01 -29.48 -11.33
C THR A 235 3.37 -28.95 -10.90
N MET A 236 3.37 -28.00 -9.98
CA MET A 236 4.57 -27.32 -9.49
C MET A 236 4.65 -27.44 -7.97
N ARG A 237 5.87 -27.36 -7.44
CA ARG A 237 6.13 -27.28 -6.02
C ARG A 237 7.15 -26.19 -5.75
N ILE A 238 6.81 -25.26 -4.87
CA ILE A 238 7.77 -24.33 -4.28
C ILE A 238 8.53 -25.09 -3.18
N THR A 239 9.84 -25.10 -3.19
CA THR A 239 10.67 -25.75 -2.16
C THR A 239 11.11 -24.76 -1.10
N ASN A 240 11.49 -23.57 -1.52
CA ASN A 240 11.81 -22.47 -0.63
C ASN A 240 11.62 -21.13 -1.37
N VAL A 241 11.60 -20.05 -0.58
CA VAL A 241 11.50 -18.68 -1.07
C VAL A 241 12.58 -17.85 -0.38
N VAL A 242 13.34 -17.07 -1.15
CA VAL A 242 14.20 -16.01 -0.61
C VAL A 242 13.55 -14.68 -0.90
N VAL A 243 13.46 -13.82 0.11
CA VAL A 243 12.88 -12.48 -0.03
C VAL A 243 13.97 -11.45 0.24
N ARG A 244 14.08 -10.47 -0.65
CA ARG A 244 14.97 -9.32 -0.47
C ARG A 244 14.20 -8.17 0.11
N PHE A 245 14.61 -7.74 1.31
CA PHE A 245 14.03 -6.62 2.03
C PHE A 245 14.95 -5.41 2.04
N PHE A 246 14.35 -4.23 2.19
CA PHE A 246 15.05 -2.98 2.47
C PHE A 246 14.35 -2.29 3.65
N GLU A 247 15.09 -1.96 4.71
CA GLU A 247 14.61 -1.26 5.90
C GLU A 247 13.25 -1.77 6.40
N THR A 248 13.14 -3.08 6.59
CA THR A 248 11.88 -3.75 6.93
C THR A 248 11.83 -4.12 8.39
N GLY A 249 10.71 -3.79 9.05
CA GLY A 249 10.43 -4.16 10.43
C GLY A 249 10.18 -5.66 10.61
N PRO A 250 10.24 -6.18 11.87
CA PRO A 250 10.03 -7.59 12.18
C PRO A 250 8.60 -8.06 11.90
N GLN A 251 8.38 -9.37 12.02
CA GLN A 251 7.09 -10.05 11.85
C GLN A 251 6.50 -9.93 10.44
N VAL A 252 7.29 -10.30 9.44
CA VAL A 252 6.78 -10.57 8.10
C VAL A 252 6.29 -12.01 8.04
N PHE A 253 5.06 -12.19 7.60
CA PHE A 253 4.45 -13.51 7.40
C PHE A 253 4.55 -13.92 5.94
N TYR A 254 4.70 -15.21 5.67
CA TYR A 254 4.77 -15.76 4.32
C TYR A 254 4.00 -17.08 4.20
N GLY A 255 3.39 -17.34 3.06
CA GLY A 255 2.58 -18.51 2.76
C GLY A 255 1.98 -18.44 1.36
N ALA A 256 1.20 -19.43 0.95
CA ALA A 256 0.49 -19.40 -0.33
C ALA A 256 -0.75 -18.49 -0.28
N ASP A 257 -1.38 -18.41 0.88
CA ASP A 257 -2.50 -17.51 1.13
C ASP A 257 -2.38 -16.81 2.49
N THR A 258 -3.43 -16.11 2.92
CA THR A 258 -3.48 -15.38 4.19
C THR A 258 -4.01 -16.21 5.36
N ILE A 259 -4.36 -17.48 5.17
CA ILE A 259 -4.97 -18.35 6.18
C ILE A 259 -3.90 -19.12 6.94
N ASP A 260 -2.96 -19.72 6.21
CA ASP A 260 -1.86 -20.51 6.81
C ASP A 260 -0.52 -19.88 6.45
N MET A 261 0.00 -19.05 7.35
CA MET A 261 1.22 -18.28 7.15
C MET A 261 2.24 -18.59 8.24
N ASN A 262 3.50 -18.69 7.83
CA ASN A 262 4.64 -18.77 8.73
C ASN A 262 5.22 -17.39 8.99
N GLU A 263 5.72 -17.15 10.20
CA GLU A 263 6.40 -15.90 10.53
C GLU A 263 7.91 -16.00 10.26
N TYR A 264 8.44 -14.99 9.59
CA TYR A 264 9.89 -14.79 9.49
C TYR A 264 10.40 -13.98 10.67
N HIS A 265 11.19 -14.61 11.53
CA HIS A 265 11.73 -14.00 12.73
C HIS A 265 13.04 -13.25 12.46
N MET A 266 13.00 -11.93 12.49
CA MET A 266 14.19 -11.08 12.32
C MET A 266 14.99 -10.89 13.61
N ARG A 267 14.39 -11.19 14.77
CA ARG A 267 15.05 -11.04 16.07
C ARG A 267 16.14 -12.10 16.26
N LYS A 268 17.36 -11.67 16.53
CA LYS A 268 18.50 -12.53 16.80
C LYS A 268 18.69 -12.74 18.31
N PRO A 269 19.26 -13.88 18.77
CA PRO A 269 19.51 -14.15 20.20
C PRO A 269 20.37 -13.10 20.91
N ALA A 270 21.25 -12.40 20.19
CA ALA A 270 22.13 -11.37 20.74
C ALA A 270 21.42 -10.02 20.99
N MET A 271 20.19 -9.83 20.51
CA MET A 271 19.46 -8.58 20.70
C MET A 271 18.90 -8.51 22.13
N ALA A 272 19.03 -7.33 22.77
CA ALA A 272 18.55 -7.11 24.12
C ALA A 272 17.03 -7.29 24.21
N MET A 273 16.55 -7.92 25.27
CA MET A 273 15.12 -8.06 25.54
C MET A 273 14.48 -6.71 25.79
N GLY A 274 13.33 -6.43 25.14
CA GLY A 274 12.60 -5.16 25.29
C GLY A 274 13.21 -3.97 24.54
N ALA A 275 14.26 -4.18 23.74
CA ALA A 275 14.76 -3.19 22.79
C ALA A 275 14.05 -3.32 21.43
N PRO A 276 13.90 -2.24 20.67
CA PRO A 276 13.46 -2.31 19.27
C PRO A 276 14.34 -3.28 18.48
N VAL A 277 13.74 -3.94 17.48
CA VAL A 277 14.49 -4.72 16.50
C VAL A 277 14.90 -3.77 15.38
N ASP A 278 16.19 -3.76 15.03
CA ASP A 278 16.67 -2.96 13.92
C ASP A 278 15.98 -3.34 12.62
N LEU A 279 15.77 -2.37 11.74
CA LEU A 279 15.21 -2.63 10.42
C LEU A 279 16.16 -3.51 9.60
N PHE A 280 15.61 -4.55 8.99
CA PHE A 280 16.38 -5.53 8.24
C PHE A 280 16.54 -5.08 6.78
N THR A 281 17.77 -5.13 6.28
CA THR A 281 18.11 -4.94 4.87
C THR A 281 18.96 -6.12 4.39
N GLY A 282 18.57 -6.75 3.30
CA GLY A 282 19.25 -7.87 2.68
C GLY A 282 18.34 -9.02 2.29
N ASP A 283 18.95 -10.13 1.94
CA ASP A 283 18.24 -11.37 1.59
C ASP A 283 17.97 -12.21 2.83
N THR A 284 16.81 -12.82 2.89
CA THR A 284 16.51 -13.82 3.93
C THR A 284 17.32 -15.08 3.69
N GLU A 285 17.49 -15.89 4.73
CA GLU A 285 17.81 -17.31 4.51
C GLU A 285 16.66 -17.96 3.71
N PRO A 286 16.93 -19.09 3.00
CA PRO A 286 15.89 -19.80 2.29
C PRO A 286 14.73 -20.17 3.24
N LEU A 287 13.59 -19.56 3.05
CA LEU A 287 12.39 -19.80 3.85
C LEU A 287 11.73 -21.10 3.40
N PRO A 288 11.54 -22.08 4.29
CA PRO A 288 10.91 -23.35 3.94
C PRO A 288 9.45 -23.10 3.55
N TRP A 289 9.03 -23.71 2.44
CA TRP A 289 7.68 -23.55 1.96
C TRP A 289 6.76 -24.62 2.55
N PRO A 290 5.64 -24.24 3.19
CA PRO A 290 4.79 -25.21 3.93
C PRO A 290 3.94 -26.09 3.03
N GLU A 291 3.73 -25.69 1.79
CA GLU A 291 2.78 -26.34 0.90
C GLU A 291 3.39 -27.39 -0.04
N GLY A 292 2.52 -28.21 -0.63
CA GLY A 292 2.89 -29.33 -1.49
C GLY A 292 2.91 -28.96 -2.97
N TYR A 293 2.24 -29.81 -3.76
CA TYR A 293 2.14 -29.67 -5.22
C TYR A 293 0.87 -28.91 -5.61
N GLU A 294 1.03 -27.89 -6.45
CA GLU A 294 -0.05 -27.04 -6.93
C GLU A 294 0.06 -26.79 -8.43
N VAL A 295 -1.06 -26.45 -9.06
CA VAL A 295 -1.10 -26.10 -10.49
C VAL A 295 -0.79 -24.62 -10.73
N SER A 296 -1.04 -23.77 -9.75
CA SER A 296 -0.87 -22.31 -9.85
C SER A 296 -0.30 -21.74 -8.55
N PRO A 297 0.94 -22.12 -8.16
CA PRO A 297 1.53 -21.66 -6.92
C PRO A 297 1.72 -20.15 -6.93
N GLN A 298 1.41 -19.53 -5.80
CA GLN A 298 1.57 -18.10 -5.57
C GLN A 298 2.29 -17.88 -4.23
N VAL A 299 3.03 -16.79 -4.11
CA VAL A 299 3.67 -16.38 -2.85
C VAL A 299 2.91 -15.20 -2.29
N THR A 300 2.46 -15.34 -1.04
CA THR A 300 1.81 -14.27 -0.30
C THR A 300 2.71 -13.84 0.86
N LEU A 301 2.94 -12.53 0.97
CA LEU A 301 3.66 -11.91 2.07
C LEU A 301 2.73 -10.94 2.78
N GLN A 302 2.75 -10.92 4.11
CA GLN A 302 1.90 -10.05 4.90
C GLN A 302 2.68 -9.42 6.05
N HIS A 303 2.45 -8.11 6.27
CA HIS A 303 3.01 -7.37 7.40
C HIS A 303 1.86 -6.72 8.19
N LYS A 304 1.87 -6.88 9.52
CA LYS A 304 0.76 -6.48 10.41
C LYS A 304 1.16 -5.42 11.44
N LEU A 305 2.46 -5.18 11.60
CA LEU A 305 2.94 -4.19 12.56
C LEU A 305 2.95 -2.78 11.97
N PRO A 306 2.86 -1.75 12.81
CA PRO A 306 2.92 -0.36 12.38
C PRO A 306 4.37 0.09 12.04
N LEU A 307 5.11 -0.74 11.33
CA LEU A 307 6.52 -0.55 10.96
C LEU A 307 6.69 -0.62 9.44
N PRO A 308 7.74 -0.06 8.87
CA PRO A 308 7.99 -0.12 7.44
C PRO A 308 8.20 -1.54 6.94
N CYS A 309 7.76 -1.82 5.73
CA CYS A 309 8.00 -3.09 5.04
C CYS A 309 8.21 -2.83 3.55
N THR A 310 9.46 -2.92 3.10
CA THR A 310 9.82 -2.73 1.69
C THR A 310 10.38 -4.04 1.14
N ILE A 311 9.67 -4.60 0.16
CA ILE A 311 10.04 -5.85 -0.53
C ILE A 311 10.62 -5.47 -1.90
N LEU A 312 11.91 -5.77 -2.10
CA LEU A 312 12.59 -5.50 -3.37
C LEU A 312 12.48 -6.64 -4.36
N ALA A 313 12.50 -7.89 -3.88
CA ALA A 313 12.39 -9.07 -4.72
C ALA A 313 11.84 -10.27 -3.95
N VAL A 314 11.13 -11.14 -4.66
CA VAL A 314 10.69 -12.46 -4.20
C VAL A 314 11.29 -13.49 -5.14
N MET A 315 12.09 -14.40 -4.62
CA MET A 315 12.86 -15.38 -5.38
C MET A 315 12.48 -16.82 -4.97
N PRO A 316 11.39 -17.36 -5.54
CA PRO A 316 10.95 -18.71 -5.25
C PRO A 316 11.80 -19.74 -6.00
N GLN A 317 12.14 -20.86 -5.35
CA GLN A 317 12.65 -22.06 -6.02
C GLN A 317 11.48 -22.99 -6.32
N VAL A 318 11.27 -23.25 -7.61
CA VAL A 318 10.13 -24.03 -8.11
C VAL A 318 10.62 -25.25 -8.86
N HIS A 319 10.02 -26.40 -8.56
CA HIS A 319 10.16 -27.62 -9.35
C HIS A 319 8.85 -27.89 -10.10
N THR A 320 8.96 -28.12 -11.40
CA THR A 320 7.82 -28.51 -12.27
C THR A 320 7.84 -29.99 -12.50
N TYR A 321 6.67 -30.60 -12.53
CA TYR A 321 6.49 -32.02 -12.81
C TYR A 321 5.54 -32.16 -13.99
N ASP A 322 5.91 -33.02 -14.94
CA ASP A 322 5.00 -33.43 -15.98
C ASP A 322 3.93 -34.34 -15.38
N ARG A 323 2.69 -34.17 -15.86
CA ARG A 323 1.58 -35.06 -15.52
C ARG A 323 1.71 -36.39 -16.20
#